data_2d4621d372cd97f5d5c4a10ea268a53a
#
_entry.id   2d4621d372cd97f5d5c4a10ea268a53a
#
_cell.length_a   1.000
_cell.length_b   1.000
_cell.length_c   1.000
_cell.angle_alpha   90.00
_cell.angle_beta   90.00
_cell.angle_gamma   90.00
#
_symmetry.space_group_name_H-M   'P 1'
#
loop_
_entity.id
_entity.type
_entity.pdbx_description
1 polymer ?
#
loop_
_entity_poly.entity_id
_entity_poly.type
_entity_poly.pdbx_seq_one_letter_code
_entity_poly.pdbx_strand_id
1 'polypeptide(L)'
;MLSTEEAKKIVSLKTTLTPIQSLLIDEEVRGSEFRGRNLPLYKVISENEKGKKINVYVDPFSGEVSAIRSLQWRIWDFMWGIHIMDWVERDNIDNLWLKVFSFIALFMSLSGIILFFNRRT
;
A
#
# COMPACT_ATOMS: atom_id res chain seq x y z
N MET A 1 16.68 0.61 21.12
CA MET A 1 15.42 0.98 20.41
C MET A 1 15.01 2.39 20.82
N LEU A 2 14.58 3.19 19.88
CA LEU A 2 14.11 4.56 20.14
C LEU A 2 12.80 4.57 20.93
N SER A 3 12.58 5.65 21.69
CA SER A 3 11.29 5.90 22.33
C SER A 3 10.31 6.55 21.35
N THR A 4 9.03 6.61 21.72
CA THR A 4 8.00 7.27 20.92
C THR A 4 8.31 8.76 20.72
N GLU A 5 8.84 9.42 21.73
CA GLU A 5 9.22 10.83 21.65
C GLU A 5 10.42 11.05 20.70
N GLU A 6 11.38 10.13 20.73
CA GLU A 6 12.51 10.18 19.82
C GLU A 6 12.08 9.97 18.36
N ALA A 7 11.12 9.07 18.11
CA ALA A 7 10.55 8.87 16.79
C ALA A 7 9.87 10.13 16.25
N LYS A 8 9.08 10.81 17.08
CA LYS A 8 8.47 12.10 16.72
C LYS A 8 9.53 13.16 16.40
N LYS A 9 10.59 13.22 17.21
CA LYS A 9 11.68 14.17 17.00
C LYS A 9 12.38 13.94 15.67
N ILE A 10 12.61 12.69 15.28
CA ILE A 10 13.20 12.32 14.00
C ILE A 10 12.32 12.82 12.86
N VAL A 11 11.00 12.62 12.94
CA VAL A 11 10.06 13.10 11.92
C VAL A 11 10.12 14.61 11.78
N SER A 12 10.15 15.34 12.90
CA SER A 12 10.22 16.81 12.85
C SER A 12 11.55 17.34 12.29
N LEU A 13 12.64 16.59 12.47
CA LEU A 13 13.98 17.00 11.98
C LEU A 13 14.21 16.62 10.51
N LYS A 14 13.72 15.45 10.09
CA LYS A 14 13.97 14.92 8.73
C LYS A 14 12.89 15.26 7.73
N THR A 15 11.75 15.77 8.17
CA THR A 15 10.62 16.11 7.30
C THR A 15 10.11 17.50 7.66
N THR A 16 9.28 18.08 6.78
CA THR A 16 8.58 19.35 7.06
C THR A 16 7.26 19.13 7.78
N LEU A 17 6.96 17.88 8.17
CA LEU A 17 5.71 17.50 8.82
C LEU A 17 5.76 17.76 10.31
N THR A 18 4.58 18.02 10.90
CA THR A 18 4.42 18.19 12.35
C THR A 18 3.89 16.89 12.96
N PRO A 19 4.68 16.17 13.77
CA PRO A 19 4.21 14.91 14.37
C PRO A 19 3.17 15.19 15.46
N ILE A 20 2.10 14.36 15.44
CA ILE A 20 1.00 14.45 16.39
C ILE A 20 1.05 13.30 17.39
N GLN A 21 1.16 12.07 16.90
CA GLN A 21 1.11 10.85 17.70
C GLN A 21 2.07 9.81 17.13
N SER A 22 2.65 8.99 18.02
CA SER A 22 3.54 7.91 17.65
C SER A 22 3.05 6.59 18.26
N LEU A 23 2.98 5.54 17.43
CA LEU A 23 2.53 4.21 17.81
C LEU A 23 3.56 3.18 17.37
N LEU A 24 3.82 2.19 18.24
CA LEU A 24 4.69 1.07 17.87
C LEU A 24 3.86 -0.02 17.19
N ILE A 25 4.32 -0.47 16.03
CA ILE A 25 3.72 -1.56 15.27
C ILE A 25 4.70 -2.73 15.26
N ASP A 26 4.31 -3.84 15.81
CA ASP A 26 5.11 -5.06 15.89
C ASP A 26 4.48 -6.26 15.19
N GLU A 27 3.25 -6.13 14.70
CA GLU A 27 2.54 -7.17 13.96
C GLU A 27 2.30 -6.78 12.51
N GLU A 28 2.51 -7.73 11.61
CA GLU A 28 2.23 -7.53 10.21
C GLU A 28 0.73 -7.62 9.94
N VAL A 29 0.18 -6.62 9.25
CA VAL A 29 -1.21 -6.59 8.81
C VAL A 29 -1.25 -6.77 7.29
N ARG A 30 -2.00 -7.75 6.83
CA ARG A 30 -2.16 -8.05 5.41
C ARG A 30 -2.76 -6.86 4.66
N GLY A 31 -2.14 -6.46 3.55
CA GLY A 31 -2.59 -5.34 2.75
C GLY A 31 -2.38 -3.97 3.36
N SER A 32 -1.60 -3.87 4.44
CA SER A 32 -1.31 -2.60 5.10
C SER A 32 -0.40 -1.69 4.26
N GLU A 33 -0.36 -0.41 4.62
CA GLU A 33 0.49 0.57 3.95
C GLU A 33 1.99 0.42 4.29
N PHE A 34 2.32 -0.40 5.31
CA PHE A 34 3.70 -0.70 5.69
C PHE A 34 4.14 -2.12 5.29
N ARG A 35 3.38 -2.79 4.42
CA ARG A 35 3.71 -4.14 3.96
C ARG A 35 5.09 -4.19 3.29
N GLY A 36 5.79 -5.30 3.47
CA GLY A 36 7.14 -5.47 2.93
C GLY A 36 8.23 -4.76 3.73
N ARG A 37 7.89 -4.10 4.84
CA ARG A 37 8.85 -3.46 5.73
C ARG A 37 9.16 -4.34 6.91
N ASN A 38 10.37 -4.20 7.45
CA ASN A 38 10.75 -4.93 8.65
C ASN A 38 10.05 -4.37 9.89
N LEU A 39 9.50 -5.24 10.70
CA LEU A 39 8.91 -4.87 11.98
C LEU A 39 9.92 -5.10 13.12
N PRO A 40 9.83 -4.38 14.23
CA PRO A 40 8.84 -3.35 14.54
C PRO A 40 9.09 -2.01 13.81
N LEU A 41 8.03 -1.20 13.71
CA LEU A 41 8.10 0.16 13.15
C LEU A 41 7.34 1.12 14.04
N TYR A 42 7.79 2.37 14.14
CA TYR A 42 6.98 3.45 14.70
C TYR A 42 6.16 4.09 13.60
N LYS A 43 4.84 4.10 13.80
CA LYS A 43 3.92 4.86 12.98
C LYS A 43 3.73 6.23 13.61
N VAL A 44 4.31 7.25 13.02
CA VAL A 44 4.17 8.63 13.49
C VAL A 44 3.09 9.31 12.64
N ILE A 45 1.95 9.59 13.25
CA ILE A 45 0.87 10.32 12.60
C ILE A 45 1.26 11.79 12.62
N SER A 46 1.36 12.41 11.44
CA SER A 46 1.85 13.77 11.27
C SER A 46 0.88 14.58 10.41
N GLU A 47 1.00 15.91 10.46
CA GLU A 47 0.25 16.82 9.60
C GLU A 47 1.19 17.65 8.75
N ASN A 48 0.78 17.93 7.51
CA ASN A 48 1.48 18.88 6.65
C ASN A 48 0.98 20.30 6.88
N GLU A 49 1.53 21.27 6.15
CA GLU A 49 1.16 22.69 6.25
C GLU A 49 -0.32 22.95 5.94
N LYS A 50 -0.94 22.06 5.17
CA LYS A 50 -2.36 22.15 4.79
C LYS A 50 -3.29 21.43 5.78
N GLY A 51 -2.76 20.88 6.87
CA GLY A 51 -3.52 20.15 7.86
C GLY A 51 -3.88 18.72 7.46
N LYS A 52 -3.31 18.19 6.38
CA LYS A 52 -3.55 16.82 5.94
C LYS A 52 -2.71 15.85 6.74
N LYS A 53 -3.31 14.73 7.18
CA LYS A 53 -2.62 13.70 7.94
C LYS A 53 -1.78 12.82 7.04
N ILE A 54 -0.53 12.63 7.43
CA ILE A 54 0.44 11.79 6.72
C ILE A 54 1.07 10.85 7.73
N ASN A 55 1.12 9.55 7.42
CA ASN A 55 1.75 8.55 8.27
C ASN A 55 3.21 8.40 7.87
N VAL A 56 4.10 8.57 8.83
CA VAL A 56 5.55 8.37 8.65
C VAL A 56 5.97 7.14 9.45
N TYR A 57 6.62 6.21 8.80
CA TYR A 57 7.12 4.99 9.43
C TYR A 57 8.62 5.11 9.69
N VAL A 58 9.02 4.95 10.94
CA VAL A 58 10.42 5.12 11.39
C VAL A 58 10.93 3.80 11.95
N ASP A 59 12.13 3.41 11.53
CA ASP A 59 12.83 2.25 12.07
C ASP A 59 13.28 2.57 13.51
N PRO A 60 12.83 1.80 14.53
CA PRO A 60 13.15 2.10 15.91
C PRO A 60 14.60 1.80 16.30
N PHE A 61 15.35 1.09 15.46
CA PHE A 61 16.75 0.75 15.75
C PHE A 61 17.72 1.70 15.06
N SER A 62 17.48 2.05 13.80
CA SER A 62 18.36 2.94 13.04
C SER A 62 17.94 4.40 13.08
N GLY A 63 16.68 4.68 13.37
CA GLY A 63 16.11 6.02 13.30
C GLY A 63 15.86 6.51 11.88
N GLU A 64 15.94 5.65 10.90
CA GLU A 64 15.69 6.01 9.51
C GLU A 64 14.19 6.03 9.20
N VAL A 65 13.78 6.98 8.35
CA VAL A 65 12.42 7.02 7.84
C VAL A 65 12.26 5.93 6.78
N SER A 66 11.51 4.88 7.11
CA SER A 66 11.29 3.74 6.21
C SER A 66 10.28 4.04 5.12
N ALA A 67 9.21 4.77 5.45
CA ALA A 67 8.14 5.06 4.50
C ALA A 67 7.35 6.29 4.93
N ILE A 68 6.80 7.01 3.93
CA ILE A 68 5.90 8.13 4.14
C ILE A 68 4.63 7.83 3.33
N ARG A 69 3.46 7.82 3.99
CA ARG A 69 2.19 7.45 3.37
C ARG A 69 1.15 8.54 3.53
N SER A 70 0.82 9.18 2.42
CA SER A 70 -0.20 10.20 2.32
C SER A 70 -1.51 9.63 1.79
N LEU A 71 -2.59 10.42 1.78
CA LEU A 71 -3.83 10.04 1.10
C LEU A 71 -3.59 9.77 -0.38
N GLN A 72 -2.76 10.57 -1.02
CA GLN A 72 -2.41 10.41 -2.42
C GLN A 72 -1.71 9.06 -2.66
N TRP A 73 -0.81 8.65 -1.79
CA TRP A 73 -0.18 7.34 -1.86
C TRP A 73 -1.18 6.21 -1.69
N ARG A 74 -2.14 6.35 -0.75
CA ARG A 74 -3.17 5.34 -0.51
C ARG A 74 -4.09 5.15 -1.71
N ILE A 75 -4.46 6.23 -2.37
CA ILE A 75 -5.23 6.19 -3.61
C ILE A 75 -4.43 5.42 -4.68
N TRP A 76 -3.16 5.72 -4.82
CA TRP A 76 -2.29 5.05 -5.78
C TRP A 76 -2.16 3.55 -5.47
N ASP A 77 -1.99 3.18 -4.21
CA ASP A 77 -1.91 1.80 -3.75
C ASP A 77 -3.20 1.02 -4.04
N PHE A 78 -4.34 1.64 -3.83
CA PHE A 78 -5.64 1.05 -4.17
C PHE A 78 -5.77 0.82 -5.68
N MET A 79 -5.37 1.78 -6.48
CA MET A 79 -5.36 1.65 -7.94
C MET A 79 -4.41 0.54 -8.39
N TRP A 80 -3.26 0.41 -7.75
CA TRP A 80 -2.35 -0.69 -7.99
C TRP A 80 -2.99 -2.05 -7.68
N GLY A 81 -3.69 -2.16 -6.54
CA GLY A 81 -4.42 -3.37 -6.18
C GLY A 81 -5.46 -3.77 -7.22
N ILE A 82 -6.19 -2.81 -7.79
CA ILE A 82 -7.13 -3.05 -8.88
C ILE A 82 -6.39 -3.53 -10.13
N HIS A 83 -5.26 -2.92 -10.44
CA HIS A 83 -4.48 -3.25 -11.64
C HIS A 83 -4.01 -4.71 -11.65
N ILE A 84 -3.53 -5.22 -10.52
CA ILE A 84 -3.10 -6.62 -10.37
C ILE A 84 -4.22 -7.55 -9.89
N MET A 85 -5.44 -7.04 -9.73
CA MET A 85 -6.61 -7.80 -9.22
C MET A 85 -6.43 -8.35 -7.81
N ASP A 86 -5.58 -7.73 -7.00
CA ASP A 86 -5.36 -8.10 -5.60
C ASP A 86 -5.77 -6.97 -4.66
N TRP A 87 -6.99 -7.05 -4.14
CA TRP A 87 -7.54 -6.04 -3.24
C TRP A 87 -7.22 -6.31 -1.76
N VAL A 88 -6.71 -7.49 -1.45
CA VAL A 88 -6.44 -7.94 -0.08
C VAL A 88 -4.97 -7.76 0.28
N GLU A 89 -4.06 -8.30 -0.51
CA GLU A 89 -2.62 -8.30 -0.23
C GLU A 89 -1.85 -7.22 -0.97
N ARG A 90 -2.41 -6.67 -2.04
CA ARG A 90 -1.86 -5.60 -2.90
C ARG A 90 -0.73 -6.01 -3.84
N ASP A 91 0.10 -6.97 -3.44
CA ASP A 91 1.29 -7.35 -4.20
C ASP A 91 1.30 -8.81 -4.65
N ASN A 92 0.22 -9.54 -4.39
CA ASN A 92 0.11 -10.94 -4.78
C ASN A 92 -0.51 -11.05 -6.19
N ILE A 93 0.34 -11.25 -7.18
CA ILE A 93 -0.07 -11.37 -8.59
C ILE A 93 -0.79 -12.70 -8.84
N ASP A 94 -0.44 -13.77 -8.13
CA ASP A 94 -1.04 -15.09 -8.25
C ASP A 94 -2.22 -15.24 -7.30
N ASN A 95 -3.27 -14.44 -7.48
CA ASN A 95 -4.46 -14.45 -6.64
C ASN A 95 -5.67 -15.01 -7.40
N LEU A 96 -6.70 -15.41 -6.64
CA LEU A 96 -7.90 -16.01 -7.19
C LEU A 96 -8.66 -15.06 -8.13
N TRP A 97 -8.72 -13.77 -7.80
CA TRP A 97 -9.41 -12.78 -8.62
C TRP A 97 -8.79 -12.64 -9.99
N LEU A 98 -7.46 -12.59 -10.06
CA LEU A 98 -6.75 -12.53 -11.32
C LEU A 98 -7.02 -13.78 -12.15
N LYS A 99 -7.02 -14.97 -11.54
CA LYS A 99 -7.34 -16.23 -12.20
C LYS A 99 -8.76 -16.25 -12.76
N VAL A 100 -9.75 -15.80 -11.97
CA VAL A 100 -11.14 -15.73 -12.39
C VAL A 100 -11.31 -14.79 -13.59
N PHE A 101 -10.76 -13.59 -13.52
CA PHE A 101 -10.84 -12.63 -14.63
C PHE A 101 -10.10 -13.12 -15.87
N SER A 102 -8.99 -13.84 -15.71
CA SER A 102 -8.27 -14.45 -16.83
C SER A 102 -9.11 -15.50 -17.55
N PHE A 103 -9.83 -16.34 -16.82
CA PHE A 103 -10.76 -17.33 -17.39
C PHE A 103 -11.90 -16.66 -18.15
N ILE A 104 -12.50 -15.62 -17.60
CA ILE A 104 -13.55 -14.85 -18.25
C ILE A 104 -13.05 -14.23 -19.55
N ALA A 105 -11.87 -13.63 -19.52
CA ALA A 105 -11.26 -13.03 -20.71
C ALA A 105 -10.99 -14.06 -21.80
N LEU A 106 -10.48 -15.24 -21.43
CA LEU A 106 -10.25 -16.35 -22.36
C LEU A 106 -11.56 -16.83 -22.99
N PHE A 107 -12.60 -17.03 -22.19
CA PHE A 107 -13.91 -17.46 -22.65
C PHE A 107 -14.52 -16.45 -23.63
N MET A 108 -14.46 -15.15 -23.32
CA MET A 108 -14.95 -14.09 -24.19
C MET A 108 -14.19 -14.03 -25.51
N SER A 109 -12.87 -14.23 -25.49
CA SER A 109 -12.04 -14.26 -26.68
C SER A 109 -12.40 -15.41 -27.61
N LEU A 110 -12.60 -16.62 -27.05
CA LEU A 110 -13.01 -17.80 -27.81
C LEU A 110 -14.41 -17.62 -28.41
N SER A 111 -15.34 -17.05 -27.63
CA SER A 111 -16.71 -16.75 -28.12
C SER A 111 -16.68 -15.77 -29.28
N GLY A 112 -15.83 -14.74 -29.20
CA GLY A 112 -15.66 -13.78 -30.29
C GLY A 112 -15.12 -14.40 -31.55
N ILE A 113 -14.17 -15.30 -31.46
CA ILE A 113 -13.60 -16.04 -32.59
C ILE A 113 -14.68 -16.91 -33.27
N ILE A 114 -15.44 -17.64 -32.47
CA ILE A 114 -16.53 -18.51 -32.96
C ILE A 114 -17.58 -17.67 -33.70
N LEU A 115 -18.01 -16.56 -33.14
CA LEU A 115 -18.97 -15.65 -33.78
C LEU A 115 -18.43 -15.09 -35.08
N PHE A 116 -17.16 -14.73 -35.14
CA PHE A 116 -16.52 -14.22 -36.35
C PHE A 116 -16.58 -15.23 -37.49
N PHE A 117 -16.28 -16.50 -37.22
CA PHE A 117 -16.34 -17.55 -38.22
C PHE A 117 -17.77 -17.89 -38.61
N ASN A 118 -18.72 -17.89 -37.69
CA ASN A 118 -20.14 -18.15 -37.99
C ASN A 118 -20.75 -17.07 -38.89
N ARG A 119 -20.32 -15.81 -38.74
CA ARG A 119 -20.81 -14.73 -39.58
C ARG A 119 -20.34 -14.78 -41.03
N ARG A 120 -19.28 -15.50 -41.30
CA ARG A 120 -18.72 -15.66 -42.65
C ARG A 120 -19.43 -16.70 -43.51
N THR A 121 -20.20 -17.55 -42.86
CA THR A 121 -21.00 -18.57 -43.55
C THR A 121 -22.45 -18.13 -43.62
#